data_ae9cbe4087343e541281d0c389170770
#
_entry.id   ae9cbe4087343e541281d0c389170770
#
_cell.length_a   1.000
_cell.length_b   1.000
_cell.length_c   1.000
_cell.angle_alpha   90.00
_cell.angle_beta   90.00
_cell.angle_gamma   90.00
#
_symmetry.space_group_name_H-M   'P 1'
#
loop_
_entity.id
_entity.type
_entity.pdbx_description
1 polymer ?
#
loop_
_entity_poly.entity_id
_entity_poly.type
_entity_poly.pdbx_seq_one_letter_code
_entity_poly.pdbx_strand_id
1 'polypeptide(L)' 'EQALIKAAFAAAEQAYAPYSDYPVGAALLFDDGAVITGCNVENASYGLSLCAETVAVSKALGEGRRELHALLQRCLL' A
#
# COMPACT_ATOMS: atom_id res chain seq x y z
N GLU A 1 9.98 12.24 -4.76
CA GLU A 1 10.52 11.58 -3.55
C GLU A 1 10.94 10.15 -3.86
N GLN A 2 12.25 9.96 -4.07
CA GLN A 2 12.75 8.66 -4.54
C GLN A 2 12.66 7.56 -3.49
N ALA A 3 12.84 7.90 -2.22
CA ALA A 3 12.74 6.92 -1.15
C ALA A 3 11.31 6.38 -1.04
N LEU A 4 10.32 7.25 -1.24
CA LEU A 4 8.92 6.85 -1.19
C LEU A 4 8.56 5.97 -2.39
N ILE A 5 9.09 6.29 -3.57
CA ILE A 5 8.89 5.48 -4.78
C ILE A 5 9.50 4.09 -4.59
N LYS A 6 10.70 4.01 -4.04
CA LYS A 6 11.35 2.72 -3.76
C LYS A 6 10.55 1.89 -2.77
N ALA A 7 9.99 2.52 -1.74
CA ALA A 7 9.15 1.83 -0.77
C ALA A 7 7.90 1.26 -1.42
N ALA A 8 7.27 2.02 -2.32
CA ALA A 8 6.08 1.56 -3.03
C ALA A 8 6.41 0.40 -3.98
N PHE A 9 7.54 0.45 -4.68
CA PHE A 9 7.97 -0.67 -5.54
C PHE A 9 8.26 -1.92 -4.71
N ALA A 10 8.92 -1.77 -3.58
CA ALA A 10 9.21 -2.91 -2.70
C ALA A 10 7.92 -3.53 -2.18
N ALA A 11 6.92 -2.70 -1.85
CA ALA A 11 5.61 -3.19 -1.42
C ALA A 11 4.90 -3.94 -2.55
N ALA A 12 5.03 -3.48 -3.80
CA ALA A 12 4.40 -4.14 -4.94
C ALA A 12 4.90 -5.58 -5.11
N GLU A 13 6.15 -5.86 -4.74
CA GLU A 13 6.70 -7.21 -4.81
C GLU A 13 6.01 -8.19 -3.85
N GLN A 14 5.31 -7.68 -2.83
CA GLN A 14 4.57 -8.49 -1.88
C GLN A 14 3.10 -8.68 -2.28
N ALA A 15 2.68 -8.08 -3.39
CA ALA A 15 1.29 -8.14 -3.82
C ALA A 15 0.86 -9.56 -4.16
N TYR A 16 -0.39 -9.86 -3.85
CA TYR A 16 -1.03 -11.12 -4.21
C TYR A 16 -2.15 -10.81 -5.21
N ALA A 17 -1.83 -10.91 -6.48
CA ALA A 17 -2.73 -10.51 -7.56
C ALA A 17 -2.84 -11.60 -8.63
N PRO A 18 -3.34 -12.82 -8.25
CA PRO A 18 -3.37 -13.95 -9.18
C PRO A 18 -4.40 -13.80 -10.30
N TYR A 19 -5.35 -12.89 -10.15
CA TYR A 19 -6.44 -12.73 -11.12
C TYR A 19 -6.17 -11.59 -12.09
N SER A 20 -5.82 -10.43 -11.58
CA SER A 20 -5.58 -9.25 -12.42
C SER A 20 -4.19 -9.24 -13.05
N ASP A 21 -3.25 -9.90 -12.41
CA ASP A 21 -1.84 -9.89 -12.80
C ASP A 21 -1.25 -8.47 -12.80
N TYR A 22 -1.77 -7.63 -11.89
CA TYR A 22 -1.31 -6.25 -11.72
C TYR A 22 -0.82 -6.03 -10.30
N PRO A 23 0.45 -6.34 -10.00
CA PRO A 23 0.99 -6.08 -8.66
C PRO A 23 1.17 -4.58 -8.46
N VAL A 24 0.53 -4.03 -7.45
CA VAL A 24 0.57 -2.60 -7.13
C VAL A 24 1.06 -2.43 -5.70
N GLY A 25 1.99 -1.52 -5.52
CA GLY A 25 2.43 -1.10 -4.20
C GLY A 25 2.05 0.34 -3.93
N ALA A 26 1.87 0.66 -2.68
CA ALA A 26 1.61 2.02 -2.23
C ALA A 26 2.46 2.30 -1.00
N ALA A 27 2.86 3.55 -0.85
CA ALA A 27 3.59 4.01 0.32
C ALA A 27 3.03 5.35 0.76
N LEU A 28 2.83 5.49 2.06
CA LEU A 28 2.37 6.74 2.67
C LEU A 28 3.52 7.31 3.48
N LEU A 29 3.88 8.56 3.19
CA LEU A 29 4.87 9.30 3.96
C LEU A 29 4.15 10.29 4.87
N PHE A 30 4.30 10.12 6.17
CA PHE A 30 3.68 10.97 7.17
C PHE A 30 4.61 12.13 7.56
N ASP A 31 4.03 13.16 8.18
CA ASP A 31 4.76 14.36 8.55
C ASP A 31 5.89 14.10 9.53
N ASP A 32 5.77 13.05 10.34
CA ASP A 32 6.79 12.67 11.31
C ASP A 32 7.90 11.81 10.69
N GLY A 33 7.87 11.60 9.39
CA GLY A 33 8.86 10.82 8.68
C GLY A 33 8.56 9.33 8.59
N ALA A 34 7.48 8.86 9.20
CA ALA A 34 7.12 7.45 9.13
C ALA A 34 6.64 7.09 7.73
N VAL A 35 7.01 5.90 7.25
CA VAL A 35 6.56 5.37 5.97
C VAL A 35 5.78 4.09 6.22
N ILE A 36 4.56 4.04 5.72
CA ILE A 36 3.70 2.85 5.83
C ILE A 36 3.34 2.40 4.43
N THR A 37 3.52 1.12 4.15
CA THR A 37 3.34 0.59 2.82
C THR A 37 2.17 -0.38 2.76
N GLY A 38 1.66 -0.59 1.56
CA GLY A 38 0.64 -1.57 1.28
C GLY A 38 0.80 -2.12 -0.13
N CYS A 39 0.19 -3.26 -0.37
CA CYS A 39 0.15 -3.86 -1.69
C CYS A 39 -1.26 -4.40 -1.93
N ASN A 40 -1.62 -4.58 -3.20
CA ASN A 40 -2.92 -5.13 -3.50
C ASN A 40 -2.97 -6.62 -3.17
N VAL A 41 -4.14 -7.06 -2.68
CA VAL A 41 -4.39 -8.44 -2.31
C VAL A 41 -5.72 -8.87 -2.90
N GLU A 42 -5.72 -9.94 -3.67
CA GLU A 42 -6.92 -10.49 -4.29
C GLU A 42 -7.23 -11.86 -3.67
N ASN A 43 -8.45 -12.04 -3.18
CA ASN A 43 -8.86 -13.28 -2.57
C ASN A 43 -10.24 -13.69 -3.08
N ALA A 44 -10.26 -14.67 -3.98
CA ALA A 44 -11.50 -15.14 -4.58
C ALA A 44 -12.37 -15.92 -3.61
N SER A 45 -11.77 -16.58 -2.62
CA SER A 45 -12.52 -17.39 -1.65
C SER A 45 -13.54 -16.58 -0.86
N TYR A 46 -13.22 -15.29 -0.65
CA TYR A 46 -14.10 -14.39 0.11
C TYR A 46 -14.75 -13.33 -0.79
N GLY A 47 -14.51 -13.38 -2.09
CA GLY A 47 -14.94 -12.32 -3.00
C GLY A 47 -14.34 -10.98 -2.68
N LEU A 48 -13.18 -10.95 -2.01
CA LEU A 48 -12.52 -9.74 -1.55
C LEU A 48 -11.34 -9.38 -2.43
N SER A 49 -11.24 -8.09 -2.71
CA SER A 49 -10.07 -7.53 -3.38
C SER A 49 -9.71 -6.23 -2.68
N LEU A 50 -8.47 -6.13 -2.22
CA LEU A 50 -8.00 -4.94 -1.50
C LEU A 50 -6.98 -4.19 -2.36
N CYS A 51 -7.23 -2.90 -2.57
CA CYS A 51 -6.30 -2.03 -3.27
C CYS A 51 -5.11 -1.72 -2.37
N ALA A 52 -3.96 -1.45 -2.99
CA ALA A 52 -2.73 -1.15 -2.25
C ALA A 52 -2.89 0.02 -1.31
N GLU A 53 -3.58 1.08 -1.73
CA GLU A 53 -3.82 2.26 -0.90
C GLU A 53 -4.67 1.92 0.33
N THR A 54 -5.70 1.10 0.12
CA THR A 54 -6.58 0.67 1.21
C THR A 54 -5.80 -0.13 2.25
N VAL A 55 -4.90 -1.00 1.81
CA VAL A 55 -4.06 -1.77 2.71
C VAL A 55 -3.15 -0.84 3.51
N ALA A 56 -2.50 0.13 2.85
CA ALA A 56 -1.61 1.08 3.52
C ALA A 56 -2.37 1.92 4.55
N VAL A 57 -3.54 2.44 4.20
CA VAL A 57 -4.37 3.25 5.11
C VAL A 57 -4.85 2.41 6.28
N SER A 58 -5.28 1.17 6.04
CA SER A 58 -5.73 0.27 7.09
C SER A 58 -4.61 -0.01 8.10
N LYS A 59 -3.39 -0.22 7.61
CA LYS A 59 -2.23 -0.42 8.48
C LYS A 59 -1.96 0.83 9.32
N ALA A 60 -2.04 2.01 8.70
CA ALA A 60 -1.82 3.27 9.42
C ALA A 60 -2.85 3.44 10.53
N LEU A 61 -4.12 3.18 10.25
CA LEU A 61 -5.18 3.27 11.25
C LEU A 61 -4.97 2.23 12.36
N GLY A 62 -4.54 1.02 11.99
CA GLY A 62 -4.25 -0.04 12.95
C GLY A 62 -3.10 0.31 13.89
N GLU A 63 -2.19 1.19 13.46
CA GLU A 63 -1.10 1.69 14.29
C GLU A 63 -1.49 2.89 15.14
N GLY A 64 -2.74 3.29 15.09
CA GLY A 64 -3.24 4.39 15.90
C GLY A 64 -3.20 5.76 15.22
N ARG A 65 -2.82 5.83 13.97
CA ARG A 65 -2.80 7.09 13.24
C ARG A 65 -4.22 7.48 12.86
N ARG A 66 -4.66 8.64 13.30
CA ARG A 66 -6.02 9.12 13.04
C ARG A 66 -6.07 10.30 12.10
N GLU A 67 -4.98 11.05 11.99
CA GLU A 67 -4.87 12.15 11.04
C GLU A 67 -4.01 11.65 9.88
N LEU A 68 -4.65 11.47 8.73
CA LEU A 68 -3.98 10.89 7.57
C LEU A 68 -3.46 11.99 6.64
N HIS A 69 -2.70 12.92 7.22
CA HIS A 69 -1.95 13.89 6.43
C HIS A 69 -0.70 13.20 5.93
N ALA A 70 -0.76 12.70 4.72
CA ALA A 70 0.32 11.89 4.19
C ALA A 70 0.47 12.12 2.69
N LEU A 71 1.69 11.96 2.21
CA LEU A 71 1.98 11.91 0.79
C LEU A 71 1.86 10.46 0.33
N LEU A 72 1.00 10.22 -0.65
CA LEU A 72 0.77 8.89 -1.20
C LEU A 72 1.57 8.69 -2.48
N GLN A 73 2.25 7.56 -2.57
CA GLN A 73 2.93 7.13 -3.79
C GLN A 73 2.44 5.73 -4.15
N ARG A 74 2.03 5.55 -5.38
CA ARG A 74 1.64 4.24 -5.93
C ARG A 74 2.62 3.84 -7.00
N CYS A 75 2.94 2.55 -7.06
CA CYS A 75 3.76 2.00 -8.12
C CYS A 75 3.17 0.69 -8.61
N LEU A 76 3.17 0.53 -9.92
CA LEU A 76 2.79 -0.71 -10.60
C LEU A 76 4.07 -1.46 -10.95
N LEU A 77 4.13 -2.70 -10.57
CA LEU A 77 5.31 -3.53 -10.83
C LEU A 77 5.28 -4.15 -12.24
#